data_82c881b4efb295d1ce39223332631fec
#
_entry.id   82c881b4efb295d1ce39223332631fec
#
_cell.length_a   1.000
_cell.length_b   1.000
_cell.length_c   1.000
_cell.angle_alpha   90.00
_cell.angle_beta   90.00
_cell.angle_gamma   90.00
#
_symmetry.space_group_name_H-M   'P 1'
#
loop_
_entity.id
_entity.type
_entity.pdbx_description
1 polymer ?
#
loop_
_entity_poly.entity_id
_entity_poly.type
_entity_poly.pdbx_seq_one_letter_code
_entity_poly.pdbx_strand_id
1 'polypeptide(L)'
;ARCYVDLTIEEVFEYDLDSTPEQLDTWCKECDFVFNLAGVNRPKDNDEFMKGNFGFASTLLDTLKAHKNTCPVMLSSSQQASLTGRFGNSEYGRSKKAGEDLFLEYGKETGAKVLVYRFPNLYGKWCRPNYNSAVATFCNNIANDLPITVNDPSVELELLYIDDLVE
;
A
#
# COMPACT_ATOMS: atom_id res chain seq x y z
N ALA A 1 -23.30 11.67 5.62
CA ALA A 1 -22.99 13.00 5.08
C ALA A 1 -21.52 13.00 4.70
N ARG A 2 -21.20 13.11 3.41
CA ARG A 2 -19.82 13.27 2.91
C ARG A 2 -19.36 14.68 3.31
N CYS A 3 -18.46 14.77 4.28
CA CYS A 3 -17.78 16.02 4.57
C CYS A 3 -16.56 16.13 3.66
N TYR A 4 -16.76 16.64 2.44
CA TYR A 4 -15.65 17.15 1.66
C TYR A 4 -15.29 18.53 2.22
N VAL A 5 -14.12 18.64 2.82
CA VAL A 5 -13.47 19.94 2.95
C VAL A 5 -12.99 20.28 1.55
N ASP A 6 -13.26 21.48 1.06
CA ASP A 6 -12.67 21.96 -0.18
C ASP A 6 -11.15 22.07 0.02
N LEU A 7 -10.45 20.98 -0.31
CA LEU A 7 -8.99 20.92 -0.27
C LEU A 7 -8.47 21.37 -1.63
N THR A 8 -7.65 22.41 -1.63
CA THR A 8 -6.85 22.77 -2.80
C THR A 8 -5.53 22.04 -2.72
N ILE A 9 -5.27 21.14 -3.67
CA ILE A 9 -3.97 20.49 -3.81
C ILE A 9 -3.08 21.45 -4.61
N GLU A 10 -2.03 21.95 -3.97
CA GLU A 10 -1.08 22.87 -4.60
C GLU A 10 -0.01 22.10 -5.36
N GLU A 11 0.52 21.03 -4.76
CA GLU A 11 1.58 20.23 -5.34
C GLU A 11 1.47 18.77 -4.89
N VAL A 12 1.92 17.84 -5.76
CA VAL A 12 2.04 16.43 -5.46
C VAL A 12 3.48 16.00 -5.66
N PHE A 13 4.12 15.52 -4.60
CA PHE A 13 5.47 14.95 -4.63
C PHE A 13 5.37 13.43 -4.86
N GLU A 14 5.90 12.96 -5.97
CA GLU A 14 5.89 11.54 -6.33
C GLU A 14 7.27 10.92 -6.06
N TYR A 15 7.40 10.17 -4.96
CA TYR A 15 8.63 9.46 -4.60
C TYR A 15 8.56 8.00 -5.05
N ASP A 16 9.46 7.59 -5.94
CA ASP A 16 9.54 6.24 -6.49
C ASP A 16 11.01 5.77 -6.58
N LEU A 17 11.24 4.63 -7.21
CA LEU A 17 12.55 3.95 -7.30
C LEU A 17 13.68 4.78 -7.96
N ASP A 18 13.33 5.75 -8.77
CA ASP A 18 14.24 6.68 -9.44
C ASP A 18 14.45 7.99 -8.67
N SER A 19 13.77 8.16 -7.54
CA SER A 19 13.91 9.34 -6.68
C SER A 19 15.16 9.24 -5.80
N THR A 20 15.66 10.43 -5.38
CA THR A 20 16.85 10.51 -4.54
C THR A 20 16.53 10.70 -3.07
N PRO A 21 17.46 10.34 -2.14
CA PRO A 21 17.28 10.60 -0.71
C PRO A 21 17.09 12.09 -0.37
N GLU A 22 17.72 12.98 -1.15
CA GLU A 22 17.61 14.44 -0.97
C GLU A 22 16.21 14.94 -1.32
N GLN A 23 15.54 14.32 -2.31
CA GLN A 23 14.15 14.60 -2.64
C GLN A 23 13.23 14.15 -1.50
N LEU A 24 13.45 12.97 -0.94
CA LEU A 24 12.68 12.50 0.23
C LEU A 24 12.83 13.45 1.41
N ASP A 25 14.05 13.89 1.70
CA ASP A 25 14.34 14.80 2.80
C ASP A 25 13.60 16.14 2.63
N THR A 26 13.69 16.73 1.43
CA THR A 26 13.02 18.00 1.10
C THR A 26 11.50 17.86 1.20
N TRP A 27 10.93 16.83 0.59
CA TRP A 27 9.48 16.63 0.54
C TRP A 27 8.89 16.27 1.91
N CYS A 28 9.59 15.49 2.71
CA CYS A 28 9.19 15.22 4.09
C CYS A 28 9.18 16.47 4.98
N LYS A 29 9.98 17.48 4.66
CA LYS A 29 9.95 18.77 5.36
C LYS A 29 8.72 19.60 5.00
N GLU A 30 8.25 19.52 3.76
CA GLU A 30 7.27 20.44 3.17
C GLU A 30 5.85 19.85 3.07
N CYS A 31 5.71 18.52 3.09
CA CYS A 31 4.41 17.87 2.89
C CYS A 31 3.43 18.08 4.06
N ASP A 32 2.15 18.22 3.70
CA ASP A 32 1.02 18.31 4.64
C ASP A 32 0.26 17.00 4.81
N PHE A 33 0.53 16.01 3.96
CA PHE A 33 -0.05 14.68 4.00
C PHE A 33 0.85 13.67 3.26
N VAL A 34 0.92 12.45 3.77
CA VAL A 34 1.69 11.37 3.11
C VAL A 34 0.78 10.18 2.79
N PHE A 35 0.79 9.78 1.51
CA PHE A 35 0.23 8.50 1.04
C PHE A 35 1.37 7.50 0.85
N ASN A 36 1.56 6.57 1.77
CA ASN A 36 2.49 5.47 1.56
C ASN A 36 1.80 4.32 0.84
N LEU A 37 1.94 4.31 -0.49
CA LEU A 37 1.44 3.26 -1.38
C LEU A 37 2.55 2.26 -1.77
N ALA A 38 3.79 2.53 -1.36
CA ALA A 38 4.94 1.69 -1.66
C ALA A 38 4.77 0.29 -1.07
N GLY A 39 5.19 -0.72 -1.84
CA GLY A 39 5.17 -2.08 -1.36
C GLY A 39 5.63 -3.09 -2.39
N VAL A 40 6.34 -4.11 -1.94
CA VAL A 40 6.75 -5.26 -2.75
C VAL A 40 5.67 -6.33 -2.65
N ASN A 41 5.14 -6.76 -3.80
CA ASN A 41 4.07 -7.76 -3.86
C ASN A 41 4.55 -9.12 -4.40
N ARG A 42 5.63 -9.12 -5.21
CA ARG A 42 6.21 -10.33 -5.82
C ARG A 42 7.73 -10.24 -5.75
N PRO A 43 8.32 -10.53 -4.59
CA PRO A 43 9.75 -10.55 -4.42
C PRO A 43 10.38 -11.76 -5.11
N LYS A 44 11.67 -11.66 -5.37
CA LYS A 44 12.48 -12.82 -5.81
C LYS A 44 12.83 -13.72 -4.64
N ASP A 45 12.97 -13.15 -3.44
CA ASP A 45 13.14 -13.87 -2.18
C ASP A 45 12.34 -13.20 -1.05
N ASN A 46 12.16 -13.93 0.07
CA ASN A 46 11.34 -13.46 1.18
C ASN A 46 11.94 -12.24 1.91
N ASP A 47 13.25 -12.02 1.84
CA ASP A 47 13.90 -10.88 2.47
C ASP A 47 13.53 -9.55 1.80
N GLU A 48 13.18 -9.58 0.51
CA GLU A 48 12.72 -8.40 -0.22
C GLU A 48 11.39 -7.86 0.31
N PHE A 49 10.52 -8.70 0.87
CA PHE A 49 9.29 -8.23 1.51
C PHE A 49 9.59 -7.30 2.68
N MET A 50 10.52 -7.71 3.55
CA MET A 50 10.87 -6.90 4.71
C MET A 50 11.63 -5.64 4.29
N LYS A 51 12.58 -5.74 3.38
CA LYS A 51 13.34 -4.58 2.90
C LYS A 51 12.44 -3.57 2.19
N GLY A 52 11.56 -4.02 1.29
CA GLY A 52 10.70 -3.14 0.50
C GLY A 52 9.53 -2.55 1.29
N ASN A 53 8.87 -3.35 2.14
CA ASN A 53 7.69 -2.88 2.85
C ASN A 53 8.04 -2.20 4.19
N PHE A 54 8.99 -2.77 4.94
CA PHE A 54 9.39 -2.24 6.25
C PHE A 54 10.53 -1.23 6.13
N GLY A 55 11.57 -1.53 5.31
CA GLY A 55 12.75 -0.67 5.22
C GLY A 55 12.44 0.73 4.71
N PHE A 56 11.69 0.86 3.62
CA PHE A 56 11.28 2.18 3.12
C PHE A 56 10.36 2.90 4.10
N ALA A 57 9.40 2.19 4.69
CA ALA A 57 8.51 2.77 5.71
C ALA A 57 9.30 3.36 6.88
N SER A 58 10.33 2.65 7.37
CA SER A 58 11.21 3.15 8.43
C SER A 58 11.94 4.43 8.00
N THR A 59 12.55 4.43 6.81
CA THR A 59 13.25 5.61 6.28
C THR A 59 12.33 6.82 6.16
N LEU A 60 11.12 6.65 5.62
CA LEU A 60 10.13 7.70 5.49
C LEU A 60 9.77 8.32 6.85
N LEU A 61 9.40 7.47 7.83
CA LEU A 61 8.97 7.92 9.15
C LEU A 61 10.12 8.57 9.94
N ASP A 62 11.33 8.05 9.81
CA ASP A 62 12.51 8.64 10.45
C ASP A 62 12.85 10.01 9.84
N THR A 63 12.67 10.18 8.54
CA THR A 63 12.85 11.48 7.86
C THR A 63 11.81 12.50 8.33
N LEU A 64 10.53 12.11 8.42
CA LEU A 64 9.49 12.97 9.00
C LEU A 64 9.80 13.37 10.44
N LYS A 65 10.28 12.43 11.29
CA LYS A 65 10.70 12.71 12.66
C LYS A 65 11.87 13.70 12.71
N ALA A 66 12.85 13.54 11.83
CA ALA A 66 14.02 14.45 11.76
C ALA A 66 13.59 15.90 11.48
N HIS A 67 12.60 16.10 10.63
CA HIS A 67 12.02 17.42 10.33
C HIS A 67 10.96 17.88 11.33
N LYS A 68 10.61 17.05 12.33
CA LYS A 68 9.50 17.29 13.28
C LYS A 68 8.17 17.53 12.54
N ASN A 69 8.02 16.94 11.37
CA ASN A 69 6.79 17.01 10.60
C ASN A 69 5.83 15.93 11.11
N THR A 70 4.71 16.35 11.67
CA THR A 70 3.65 15.50 12.22
C THR A 70 2.40 15.49 11.36
N CYS A 71 2.57 15.71 10.05
CA CYS A 71 1.45 15.62 9.11
C CYS A 71 0.79 14.25 9.15
N PRO A 72 -0.49 14.14 8.78
CA PRO A 72 -1.15 12.83 8.69
C PRO A 72 -0.44 11.92 7.69
N VAL A 73 -0.32 10.64 8.06
CA VAL A 73 0.29 9.62 7.21
C VAL A 73 -0.69 8.46 6.97
N MET A 74 -0.81 8.04 5.72
CA MET A 74 -1.66 6.93 5.30
C MET A 74 -0.78 5.76 4.84
N LEU A 75 -1.09 4.56 5.32
CA LEU A 75 -0.47 3.31 4.89
C LEU A 75 -1.46 2.45 4.10
N SER A 76 -1.10 2.14 2.87
CA SER A 76 -1.74 1.07 2.08
C SER A 76 -1.29 -0.29 2.61
N SER A 77 -2.13 -0.91 3.44
CA SER A 77 -1.94 -2.26 3.94
C SER A 77 -2.80 -3.28 3.17
N SER A 78 -2.93 -4.47 3.68
CA SER A 78 -3.66 -5.57 3.06
C SER A 78 -4.46 -6.35 4.10
N GLN A 79 -5.59 -6.93 3.71
CA GLN A 79 -6.31 -7.90 4.52
C GLN A 79 -5.42 -9.04 5.00
N GLN A 80 -4.36 -9.40 4.26
CA GLN A 80 -3.41 -10.42 4.65
C GLN A 80 -2.64 -10.08 5.93
N ALA A 81 -2.54 -8.79 6.29
CA ALA A 81 -1.94 -8.35 7.56
C ALA A 81 -2.76 -8.76 8.80
N SER A 82 -3.98 -9.28 8.63
CA SER A 82 -4.75 -9.87 9.73
C SER A 82 -4.09 -11.12 10.30
N LEU A 83 -3.33 -11.86 9.48
CA LEU A 83 -2.69 -13.14 9.82
C LEU A 83 -3.68 -14.18 10.35
N THR A 84 -4.93 -14.13 9.91
CA THR A 84 -6.00 -15.02 10.32
C THR A 84 -6.49 -15.90 9.16
N GLY A 85 -7.10 -17.04 9.47
CA GLY A 85 -7.63 -17.97 8.48
C GLY A 85 -6.57 -18.36 7.44
N ARG A 86 -6.89 -18.23 6.16
CA ARG A 86 -5.98 -18.56 5.04
C ARG A 86 -4.70 -17.71 4.99
N PHE A 87 -4.67 -16.60 5.71
CA PHE A 87 -3.51 -15.69 5.74
C PHE A 87 -2.55 -15.95 6.90
N GLY A 88 -2.82 -16.94 7.77
CA GLY A 88 -2.04 -17.22 8.97
C GLY A 88 -0.54 -17.44 8.72
N ASN A 89 -0.17 -17.98 7.55
CA ASN A 89 1.22 -18.24 7.16
C ASN A 89 1.72 -17.33 6.03
N SER A 90 1.07 -16.18 5.77
CA SER A 90 1.45 -15.25 4.72
C SER A 90 2.69 -14.45 5.10
N GLU A 91 3.83 -14.68 4.42
CA GLU A 91 5.04 -13.83 4.57
C GLU A 91 4.75 -12.38 4.15
N TYR A 92 4.01 -12.20 3.06
CA TYR A 92 3.53 -10.89 2.66
C TYR A 92 2.67 -10.26 3.76
N GLY A 93 1.73 -11.02 4.35
CA GLY A 93 0.91 -10.55 5.45
C GLY A 93 1.75 -10.11 6.66
N ARG A 94 2.78 -10.89 7.03
CA ARG A 94 3.72 -10.53 8.10
C ARG A 94 4.47 -9.23 7.81
N SER A 95 4.95 -9.04 6.59
CA SER A 95 5.65 -7.80 6.22
C SER A 95 4.73 -6.57 6.25
N LYS A 96 3.48 -6.71 5.80
CA LYS A 96 2.47 -5.65 5.90
C LYS A 96 2.12 -5.35 7.36
N LYS A 97 1.96 -6.38 8.19
CA LYS A 97 1.70 -6.19 9.62
C LYS A 97 2.84 -5.48 10.35
N ALA A 98 4.09 -5.82 10.04
CA ALA A 98 5.24 -5.10 10.58
C ALA A 98 5.24 -3.62 10.18
N GLY A 99 4.87 -3.30 8.93
CA GLY A 99 4.67 -1.92 8.49
C GLY A 99 3.57 -1.20 9.28
N GLU A 100 2.41 -1.86 9.50
CA GLU A 100 1.34 -1.29 10.32
C GLU A 100 1.82 -0.96 11.74
N ASP A 101 2.53 -1.88 12.37
CA ASP A 101 3.03 -1.69 13.75
C ASP A 101 4.00 -0.50 13.81
N LEU A 102 4.88 -0.35 12.82
CA LEU A 102 5.81 0.77 12.71
C LEU A 102 5.07 2.12 12.58
N PHE A 103 4.05 2.20 11.72
CA PHE A 103 3.26 3.42 11.54
C PHE A 103 2.46 3.77 12.80
N LEU A 104 1.87 2.78 13.46
CA LEU A 104 1.12 3.00 14.71
C LEU A 104 2.04 3.43 15.86
N GLU A 105 3.26 2.92 15.94
CA GLU A 105 4.26 3.35 16.91
C GLU A 105 4.70 4.79 16.64
N TYR A 106 4.99 5.12 15.37
CA TYR A 106 5.27 6.51 14.96
C TYR A 106 4.17 7.48 15.40
N GLY A 107 2.90 7.12 15.20
CA GLY A 107 1.78 7.95 15.63
C GLY A 107 1.72 8.15 17.15
N LYS A 108 2.05 7.12 17.94
CA LYS A 108 2.12 7.23 19.41
C LYS A 108 3.27 8.11 19.87
N GLU A 109 4.43 8.01 19.21
CA GLU A 109 5.63 8.78 19.56
C GLU A 109 5.49 10.26 19.21
N THR A 110 4.93 10.57 18.05
CA THR A 110 4.95 11.92 17.48
C THR A 110 3.63 12.68 17.65
N GLY A 111 2.54 11.97 17.92
CA GLY A 111 1.19 12.53 17.90
C GLY A 111 0.60 12.71 16.49
N ALA A 112 1.31 12.28 15.44
CA ALA A 112 0.82 12.33 14.07
C ALA A 112 -0.40 11.42 13.88
N LYS A 113 -1.35 11.87 13.07
CA LYS A 113 -2.51 11.04 12.70
C LYS A 113 -2.09 9.95 11.72
N VAL A 114 -2.32 8.70 12.10
CA VAL A 114 -2.01 7.52 11.28
C VAL A 114 -3.29 6.89 10.76
N LEU A 115 -3.36 6.64 9.47
CA LEU A 115 -4.46 6.01 8.77
C LEU A 115 -3.96 4.71 8.13
N VAL A 116 -4.44 3.56 8.61
CA VAL A 116 -4.06 2.25 8.04
C VAL A 116 -5.26 1.65 7.33
N TYR A 117 -5.13 1.41 6.03
CA TYR A 117 -6.17 0.79 5.23
C TYR A 117 -5.75 -0.62 4.79
N ARG A 118 -6.47 -1.64 5.24
CA ARG A 118 -6.30 -3.03 4.84
C ARG A 118 -7.15 -3.33 3.63
N PHE A 119 -6.61 -3.08 2.45
CA PHE A 119 -7.34 -3.30 1.21
C PHE A 119 -7.54 -4.78 0.91
N PRO A 120 -8.73 -5.15 0.38
CA PRO A 120 -8.98 -6.46 -0.22
C PRO A 120 -8.33 -6.56 -1.61
N ASN A 121 -8.78 -7.48 -2.46
CA ASN A 121 -8.30 -7.57 -3.83
C ASN A 121 -8.87 -6.43 -4.68
N LEU A 122 -8.04 -5.45 -5.00
CA LEU A 122 -8.42 -4.34 -5.85
C LEU A 122 -8.52 -4.78 -7.29
N TYR A 123 -9.52 -4.26 -8.02
CA TYR A 123 -9.67 -4.48 -9.44
C TYR A 123 -10.18 -3.20 -10.14
N GLY A 124 -10.02 -3.14 -11.45
CA GLY A 124 -10.53 -2.04 -12.26
C GLY A 124 -9.53 -1.57 -13.31
N LYS A 125 -9.73 -0.34 -13.78
CA LYS A 125 -8.90 0.28 -14.81
C LYS A 125 -7.43 0.37 -14.41
N TRP A 126 -6.55 0.27 -15.41
CA TRP A 126 -5.08 0.29 -15.27
C TRP A 126 -4.47 -0.93 -14.55
N CYS A 127 -5.29 -1.89 -14.12
CA CYS A 127 -4.81 -3.08 -13.47
C CYS A 127 -4.05 -3.98 -14.47
N ARG A 128 -2.80 -4.31 -14.14
CA ARG A 128 -1.94 -5.12 -15.01
C ARG A 128 -2.37 -6.59 -14.97
N PRO A 129 -2.72 -7.21 -16.12
CA PRO A 129 -3.02 -8.64 -16.19
C PRO A 129 -1.78 -9.48 -15.93
N ASN A 130 -1.98 -10.72 -15.49
CA ASN A 130 -0.92 -11.69 -15.16
C ASN A 130 0.09 -11.18 -14.12
N TYR A 131 -0.36 -10.27 -13.24
CA TYR A 131 0.43 -9.74 -12.16
C TYR A 131 -0.26 -9.97 -10.79
N ASN A 132 -1.09 -9.10 -10.30
CA ASN A 132 -1.68 -9.19 -8.95
C ASN A 132 -3.21 -9.28 -8.91
N SER A 133 -3.90 -9.26 -10.03
CA SER A 133 -5.35 -9.28 -10.09
C SER A 133 -5.85 -10.47 -10.89
N ALA A 134 -6.61 -11.35 -10.25
CA ALA A 134 -7.33 -12.41 -10.94
C ALA A 134 -8.33 -11.84 -11.95
N VAL A 135 -9.06 -10.78 -11.58
CA VAL A 135 -10.04 -10.13 -12.46
C VAL A 135 -9.38 -9.62 -13.74
N ALA A 136 -8.30 -8.84 -13.62
CA ALA A 136 -7.57 -8.31 -14.77
C ALA A 136 -6.99 -9.44 -15.66
N THR A 137 -6.47 -10.49 -15.01
CA THR A 137 -5.92 -11.66 -15.72
C THR A 137 -7.01 -12.40 -16.49
N PHE A 138 -8.15 -12.66 -15.86
CA PHE A 138 -9.26 -13.36 -16.52
C PHE A 138 -9.84 -12.54 -17.66
N CYS A 139 -10.07 -11.25 -17.46
CA CYS A 139 -10.56 -10.36 -18.53
C CYS A 139 -9.60 -10.34 -19.73
N ASN A 140 -8.30 -10.18 -19.47
CA ASN A 140 -7.29 -10.20 -20.53
C ASN A 140 -7.25 -11.55 -21.26
N ASN A 141 -7.26 -12.65 -20.53
CA ASN A 141 -7.15 -13.98 -21.13
C ASN A 141 -8.39 -14.32 -21.97
N ILE A 142 -9.59 -14.01 -21.45
CA ILE A 142 -10.84 -14.23 -22.20
C ILE A 142 -10.86 -13.36 -23.48
N ALA A 143 -10.46 -12.10 -23.38
CA ALA A 143 -10.45 -11.19 -24.55
C ALA A 143 -9.42 -11.59 -25.63
N ASN A 144 -8.44 -12.40 -25.29
CA ASN A 144 -7.40 -12.88 -26.22
C ASN A 144 -7.49 -14.39 -26.50
N ASP A 145 -8.61 -15.03 -26.19
CA ASP A 145 -8.82 -16.48 -26.36
C ASP A 145 -7.74 -17.35 -25.67
N LEU A 146 -7.18 -16.84 -24.54
CA LEU A 146 -6.20 -17.56 -23.72
C LEU A 146 -6.91 -18.33 -22.59
N PRO A 147 -6.34 -19.46 -22.13
CA PRO A 147 -6.91 -20.23 -21.05
C PRO A 147 -6.88 -19.46 -19.73
N ILE A 148 -7.93 -19.62 -18.92
CA ILE A 148 -7.94 -19.20 -17.53
C ILE A 148 -7.68 -20.40 -16.62
N THR A 149 -6.97 -20.16 -15.52
CA THR A 149 -6.69 -21.19 -14.52
C THR A 149 -7.28 -20.77 -13.19
N VAL A 150 -8.11 -21.63 -12.61
CA VAL A 150 -8.63 -21.49 -11.24
C VAL A 150 -7.92 -22.54 -10.40
N ASN A 151 -6.99 -22.10 -9.55
CA ASN A 151 -6.17 -23.00 -8.74
C ASN A 151 -7.01 -23.73 -7.67
N ASP A 152 -7.91 -23.01 -7.02
CA ASP A 152 -8.82 -23.55 -6.02
C ASP A 152 -10.19 -22.85 -6.16
N PRO A 153 -11.21 -23.55 -6.65
CA PRO A 153 -12.54 -22.99 -6.84
C PRO A 153 -13.30 -22.71 -5.54
N SER A 154 -12.82 -23.19 -4.41
CA SER A 154 -13.42 -22.92 -3.09
C SER A 154 -12.99 -21.60 -2.48
N VAL A 155 -11.99 -20.94 -3.06
CA VAL A 155 -11.47 -19.66 -2.54
C VAL A 155 -12.41 -18.52 -2.90
N GLU A 156 -12.99 -17.90 -1.90
CA GLU A 156 -13.71 -16.65 -2.03
C GLU A 156 -12.75 -15.45 -2.00
N LEU A 157 -12.91 -14.56 -2.98
CA LEU A 157 -12.15 -13.31 -3.08
C LEU A 157 -13.06 -12.14 -2.73
N GLU A 158 -12.70 -11.39 -1.71
CA GLU A 158 -13.30 -10.08 -1.50
C GLU A 158 -12.70 -9.11 -2.52
N LEU A 159 -13.55 -8.44 -3.28
CA LEU A 159 -13.17 -7.56 -4.37
C LEU A 159 -13.63 -6.13 -4.07
N LEU A 160 -12.77 -5.14 -4.34
CA LEU A 160 -13.10 -3.73 -4.26
C LEU A 160 -12.71 -3.04 -5.57
N TYR A 161 -13.68 -2.34 -6.17
CA TYR A 161 -13.43 -1.59 -7.39
C TYR A 161 -12.60 -0.35 -7.10
N ILE A 162 -11.65 -0.04 -7.99
CA ILE A 162 -10.68 1.04 -7.72
C ILE A 162 -11.34 2.42 -7.58
N ASP A 163 -12.38 2.71 -8.35
CA ASP A 163 -13.05 4.00 -8.26
C ASP A 163 -13.84 4.14 -6.94
N ASP A 164 -14.45 3.04 -6.44
CA ASP A 164 -15.12 3.02 -5.13
C ASP A 164 -14.12 3.22 -3.97
N LEU A 165 -12.87 2.83 -4.18
CA LEU A 165 -11.81 3.05 -3.21
C LEU A 165 -11.37 4.52 -3.17
N VAL A 166 -11.32 5.17 -4.33
CA VAL A 166 -10.82 6.56 -4.44
C VAL A 166 -11.89 7.58 -4.02
N GLU A 167 -13.18 7.25 -4.16
CA GLU A 167 -14.29 8.07 -3.67
C GLU A 167 -14.42 8.06 -2.13
#